data_b0437da0518a7e1e2d24149f5aa2e836
#
_entry.id   b0437da0518a7e1e2d24149f5aa2e836
#
_cell.length_a   1.000
_cell.length_b   1.000
_cell.length_c   1.000
_cell.angle_alpha   90.00
_cell.angle_beta   90.00
_cell.angle_gamma   90.00
#
_symmetry.space_group_name_H-M   'P 1'
#
loop_
_entity.id
_entity.type
_entity.pdbx_description
1 polymer ?
#
loop_
_entity_poly.entity_id
_entity_poly.type
_entity_poly.pdbx_seq_one_letter_code
_entity_poly.pdbx_strand_id
1 'polypeptide(L)'
;MKTFLAALLLMIIIAGFATVNTRLILRKTDELLTMAEAFPDDTAQFLAKKDALAHEVAAFTSLWDRAIPLLCYASNYQNLSRADEAVSLLHASIQSDSATDFITARADFLCAMRRFLAFESISFSSVF
;
A
#
# COMPACT_ATOMS: atom_id res chain seq x y z
N MET A 1 7.23 42.55 10.36
CA MET A 1 5.90 42.16 9.93
C MET A 1 5.84 41.38 8.64
N LYS A 2 6.51 41.84 7.59
CA LYS A 2 6.55 41.09 6.30
C LYS A 2 7.17 39.70 6.44
N THR A 3 8.20 39.55 7.26
CA THR A 3 8.86 38.27 7.52
C THR A 3 7.93 37.29 8.25
N PHE A 4 7.13 37.81 9.19
CA PHE A 4 6.15 36.97 9.92
C PHE A 4 5.04 36.47 8.99
N LEU A 5 4.52 37.32 8.11
CA LEU A 5 3.49 36.97 7.15
C LEU A 5 4.02 35.91 6.15
N ALA A 6 5.25 36.07 5.69
CA ALA A 6 5.90 35.12 4.79
C ALA A 6 6.07 33.74 5.47
N ALA A 7 6.50 33.73 6.73
CA ALA A 7 6.66 32.50 7.51
C ALA A 7 5.30 31.81 7.74
N LEU A 8 4.28 32.58 8.07
CA LEU A 8 2.93 32.07 8.28
C LEU A 8 2.36 31.45 6.99
N LEU A 9 2.54 32.15 5.87
CA LEU A 9 2.11 31.67 4.54
C LEU A 9 2.82 30.36 4.18
N LEU A 10 4.13 30.30 4.43
CA LEU A 10 4.91 29.10 4.19
C LEU A 10 4.42 27.92 5.03
N MET A 11 4.12 28.15 6.31
CA MET A 11 3.55 27.12 7.19
C MET A 11 2.20 26.60 6.70
N ILE A 12 1.34 27.50 6.22
CA ILE A 12 0.03 27.13 5.67
C ILE A 12 0.21 26.26 4.41
N ILE A 13 1.13 26.62 3.53
CA ILE A 13 1.43 25.87 2.31
C ILE A 13 1.96 24.48 2.66
N ILE A 14 2.88 24.39 3.61
CA ILE A 14 3.46 23.10 4.05
C ILE A 14 2.37 22.22 4.69
N ALA A 15 1.55 22.79 5.57
CA ALA A 15 0.45 22.05 6.21
C ALA A 15 -0.57 21.56 5.18
N GLY A 16 -0.95 22.39 4.22
CA GLY A 16 -1.85 22.01 3.14
C GLY A 16 -1.27 20.91 2.26
N PHE A 17 -0.01 21.02 1.90
CA PHE A 17 0.70 20.01 1.11
C PHE A 17 0.77 18.67 1.86
N ALA A 18 1.12 18.70 3.15
CA ALA A 18 1.19 17.51 3.99
C ALA A 18 -0.17 16.82 4.10
N THR A 19 -1.24 17.59 4.28
CA THR A 19 -2.61 17.06 4.37
C THR A 19 -3.03 16.38 3.07
N VAL A 20 -2.82 17.03 1.93
CA VAL A 20 -3.14 16.46 0.61
C VAL A 20 -2.33 15.20 0.34
N ASN A 21 -1.05 15.23 0.66
CA ASN A 21 -0.15 14.09 0.48
C ASN A 21 -0.58 12.90 1.36
N THR A 22 -0.95 13.13 2.61
CA THR A 22 -1.46 12.09 3.51
C THR A 22 -2.75 11.47 2.99
N ARG A 23 -3.69 12.29 2.53
CA ARG A 23 -4.95 11.78 1.94
C ARG A 23 -4.69 10.94 0.71
N LEU A 24 -3.76 11.35 -0.15
CA LEU A 24 -3.39 10.61 -1.34
C LEU A 24 -2.77 9.25 -0.98
N ILE A 25 -1.88 9.21 0.01
CA ILE A 25 -1.28 7.99 0.53
C ILE A 25 -2.36 7.03 1.05
N LEU A 26 -3.26 7.52 1.90
CA LEU A 26 -4.34 6.72 2.47
C LEU A 26 -5.28 6.17 1.38
N ARG A 27 -5.60 6.98 0.39
CA ARG A 27 -6.46 6.59 -0.72
C ARG A 27 -5.81 5.49 -1.58
N LYS A 28 -4.53 5.65 -1.91
CA LYS A 28 -3.78 4.64 -2.67
C LYS A 28 -3.64 3.34 -1.91
N THR A 29 -3.39 3.42 -0.61
CA THR A 29 -3.28 2.26 0.26
C THR A 29 -4.61 1.51 0.35
N ASP A 30 -5.71 2.23 0.50
CA ASP A 30 -7.05 1.64 0.55
C ASP A 30 -7.40 0.94 -0.77
N GLU A 31 -7.08 1.54 -1.90
CA GLU A 31 -7.26 0.94 -3.22
C GLU A 31 -6.50 -0.38 -3.35
N LEU A 32 -5.23 -0.40 -2.95
CA LEU A 32 -4.38 -1.60 -2.97
C LEU A 32 -4.90 -2.69 -2.02
N LEU A 33 -5.36 -2.31 -0.82
CA LEU A 33 -5.97 -3.25 0.13
C LEU A 33 -7.23 -3.88 -0.43
N THR A 34 -8.09 -3.08 -1.04
CA THR A 34 -9.34 -3.57 -1.65
C THR A 34 -9.05 -4.58 -2.75
N MET A 35 -8.06 -4.32 -3.60
CA MET A 35 -7.64 -5.26 -4.63
C MET A 35 -7.09 -6.56 -4.05
N ALA A 36 -6.25 -6.45 -3.02
CA ALA A 36 -5.64 -7.63 -2.37
C ALA A 36 -6.68 -8.47 -1.64
N GLU A 37 -7.67 -7.85 -1.01
CA GLU A 37 -8.77 -8.55 -0.34
C GLU A 37 -9.65 -9.34 -1.33
N ALA A 38 -9.75 -8.85 -2.56
CA ALA A 38 -10.50 -9.53 -3.63
C ALA A 38 -9.78 -10.75 -4.20
N PHE A 39 -8.49 -10.93 -3.93
CA PHE A 39 -7.73 -12.10 -4.37
C PHE A 39 -8.21 -13.37 -3.63
N PRO A 40 -8.06 -14.56 -4.28
CA PRO A 40 -8.44 -15.83 -3.64
C PRO A 40 -7.72 -16.06 -2.31
N ASP A 41 -8.46 -16.57 -1.33
CA ASP A 41 -7.94 -16.90 0.00
C ASP A 41 -7.89 -18.41 0.27
N ASP A 42 -8.30 -19.24 -0.69
CA ASP A 42 -8.20 -20.69 -0.60
C ASP A 42 -7.71 -21.29 -1.93
N THR A 43 -7.24 -22.54 -1.85
CA THR A 43 -6.67 -23.28 -2.99
C THR A 43 -7.69 -23.49 -4.10
N ALA A 44 -8.94 -23.78 -3.76
CA ALA A 44 -9.99 -24.04 -4.74
C ALA A 44 -10.29 -22.79 -5.57
N GLN A 45 -10.41 -21.65 -4.94
CA GLN A 45 -10.61 -20.37 -5.62
C GLN A 45 -9.40 -19.97 -6.48
N PHE A 46 -8.20 -20.24 -5.98
CA PHE A 46 -6.98 -19.99 -6.75
C PHE A 46 -6.97 -20.77 -8.06
N LEU A 47 -7.27 -22.07 -8.00
CA LEU A 47 -7.30 -22.93 -9.18
C LEU A 47 -8.41 -22.55 -10.15
N ALA A 48 -9.57 -22.14 -9.63
CA ALA A 48 -10.72 -21.74 -10.44
C ALA A 48 -10.47 -20.45 -11.22
N LYS A 49 -9.69 -19.52 -10.65
CA LYS A 49 -9.43 -18.18 -11.22
C LYS A 49 -8.05 -18.02 -11.82
N LYS A 50 -7.29 -19.08 -11.97
CA LYS A 50 -5.88 -19.05 -12.32
C LYS A 50 -5.55 -18.18 -13.52
N ASP A 51 -6.30 -18.29 -14.62
CA ASP A 51 -6.03 -17.56 -15.86
C ASP A 51 -6.29 -16.06 -15.71
N ALA A 52 -7.39 -15.69 -15.05
CA ALA A 52 -7.72 -14.31 -14.77
C ALA A 52 -6.78 -13.70 -13.73
N LEU A 53 -6.33 -14.51 -12.77
CA LEU A 53 -5.51 -14.09 -11.65
C LEU A 53 -4.13 -13.58 -12.08
N ALA A 54 -3.54 -14.17 -13.11
CA ALA A 54 -2.27 -13.70 -13.67
C ALA A 54 -2.37 -12.25 -14.14
N HIS A 55 -3.46 -11.87 -14.79
CA HIS A 55 -3.73 -10.49 -15.21
C HIS A 55 -3.98 -9.57 -14.01
N GLU A 56 -4.76 -10.02 -13.05
CA GLU A 56 -5.08 -9.25 -11.85
C GLU A 56 -3.83 -8.96 -11.01
N VAL A 57 -2.96 -9.95 -10.83
CA VAL A 57 -1.71 -9.79 -10.10
C VAL A 57 -0.74 -8.88 -10.84
N ALA A 58 -0.67 -8.97 -12.17
CA ALA A 58 0.15 -8.08 -12.98
C ALA A 58 -0.32 -6.61 -12.84
N ALA A 59 -1.62 -6.37 -12.90
CA ALA A 59 -2.20 -5.05 -12.69
C ALA A 59 -1.93 -4.53 -11.28
N PHE A 60 -2.09 -5.39 -10.27
CA PHE A 60 -1.81 -5.06 -8.87
C PHE A 60 -0.34 -4.70 -8.66
N THR A 61 0.58 -5.48 -9.21
CA THR A 61 2.03 -5.21 -9.13
C THR A 61 2.38 -3.88 -9.77
N SER A 62 1.78 -3.57 -10.92
CA SER A 62 1.99 -2.29 -11.61
C SER A 62 1.50 -1.10 -10.76
N LEU A 63 0.34 -1.22 -10.13
CA LEU A 63 -0.19 -0.20 -9.21
C LEU A 63 0.70 -0.05 -7.98
N TRP A 64 1.19 -1.16 -7.44
CA TRP A 64 2.12 -1.16 -6.31
C TRP A 64 3.41 -0.42 -6.64
N ASP A 65 4.01 -0.70 -7.79
CA ASP A 65 5.24 -0.06 -8.24
C ASP A 65 5.07 1.46 -8.42
N ARG A 66 3.90 1.89 -8.84
CA ARG A 66 3.57 3.33 -8.95
C ARG A 66 3.33 3.97 -7.59
N ALA A 67 2.79 3.22 -6.65
CA ALA A 67 2.47 3.72 -5.31
C ALA A 67 3.69 3.83 -4.40
N ILE A 68 4.69 2.95 -4.58
CA ILE A 68 5.87 2.89 -3.71
C ILE A 68 6.57 4.23 -3.55
N PRO A 69 6.90 5.01 -4.60
CA PRO A 69 7.55 6.30 -4.42
C PRO A 69 6.76 7.27 -3.56
N LEU A 70 5.43 7.21 -3.64
CA LEU A 70 4.54 8.02 -2.82
C LEU A 70 4.52 7.53 -1.37
N LEU A 71 4.45 6.21 -1.16
CA LEU A 71 4.40 5.59 0.16
C LEU A 71 5.73 5.72 0.91
N CYS A 72 6.86 5.84 0.21
CA CYS A 72 8.17 6.04 0.82
C CYS A 72 8.30 7.34 1.60
N TYR A 73 7.41 8.30 1.40
CA TYR A 73 7.35 9.51 2.23
C TYR A 73 6.73 9.26 3.60
N ALA A 74 6.09 8.10 3.79
CA ALA A 74 5.55 7.70 5.07
C ALA A 74 6.67 7.25 6.02
N SER A 75 6.44 7.43 7.32
CA SER A 75 7.47 7.18 8.35
C SER A 75 7.72 5.70 8.65
N ASN A 76 6.84 4.80 8.19
CA ASN A 76 6.88 3.38 8.54
C ASN A 76 7.44 2.52 7.40
N TYR A 77 8.74 2.64 7.19
CA TYR A 77 9.45 1.92 6.12
C TYR A 77 9.46 0.40 6.31
N GLN A 78 9.47 -0.08 7.55
CA GLN A 78 9.55 -1.51 7.85
C GLN A 78 8.34 -2.29 7.32
N ASN A 79 7.13 -1.78 7.58
CA ASN A 79 5.90 -2.41 7.08
C ASN A 79 5.80 -2.29 5.56
N LEU A 80 6.27 -1.19 4.99
CA LEU A 80 6.31 -1.01 3.55
C LEU A 80 7.24 -2.02 2.88
N SER A 81 8.41 -2.26 3.46
CA SER A 81 9.38 -3.26 2.98
C SER A 81 8.80 -4.67 3.01
N ARG A 82 8.09 -5.03 4.09
CA ARG A 82 7.41 -6.33 4.20
C ARG A 82 6.31 -6.50 3.15
N ALA A 83 5.56 -5.43 2.91
CA ALA A 83 4.53 -5.43 1.87
C ALA A 83 5.14 -5.61 0.49
N ASP A 84 6.26 -4.96 0.22
CA ASP A 84 6.98 -5.10 -1.06
C ASP A 84 7.49 -6.52 -1.29
N GLU A 85 8.03 -7.16 -0.27
CA GLU A 85 8.42 -8.56 -0.32
C GLU A 85 7.22 -9.47 -0.61
N ALA A 86 6.08 -9.19 0.02
CA ALA A 86 4.85 -9.95 -0.19
C ALA A 86 4.32 -9.80 -1.62
N VAL A 87 4.41 -8.62 -2.21
CA VAL A 87 4.03 -8.39 -3.62
C VAL A 87 4.93 -9.21 -4.56
N SER A 88 6.23 -9.25 -4.30
CA SER A 88 7.17 -10.07 -5.06
C SER A 88 6.83 -11.56 -4.96
N LEU A 89 6.46 -12.03 -3.78
CA LEU A 89 6.03 -13.41 -3.57
C LEU A 89 4.71 -13.73 -4.27
N LEU A 90 3.76 -12.78 -4.29
CA LEU A 90 2.51 -12.93 -5.06
C LEU A 90 2.80 -13.18 -6.54
N HIS A 91 3.67 -12.36 -7.11
CA HIS A 91 4.07 -12.49 -8.50
C HIS A 91 4.77 -13.82 -8.77
N ALA A 92 5.73 -14.19 -7.92
CA ALA A 92 6.48 -15.44 -8.04
C ALA A 92 5.58 -16.66 -7.89
N SER A 93 4.57 -16.62 -7.01
CA SER A 93 3.64 -17.73 -6.79
C SER A 93 2.75 -18.00 -7.99
N ILE A 94 2.40 -16.97 -8.77
CA ILE A 94 1.67 -17.13 -10.03
C ILE A 94 2.56 -17.85 -11.06
N GLN A 95 3.83 -17.48 -11.17
CA GLN A 95 4.76 -18.09 -12.10
C GLN A 95 5.07 -19.55 -11.74
N SER A 96 5.20 -19.84 -10.44
CA SER A 96 5.48 -21.21 -9.94
C SER A 96 4.23 -22.06 -9.77
N ASP A 97 3.06 -21.47 -9.96
CA ASP A 97 1.76 -22.14 -9.84
C ASP A 97 1.51 -22.71 -8.43
N SER A 98 1.95 -22.00 -7.41
CA SER A 98 1.82 -22.41 -6.01
C SER A 98 0.70 -21.65 -5.31
N ALA A 99 -0.43 -22.33 -5.10
CA ALA A 99 -1.58 -21.78 -4.38
C ALA A 99 -1.23 -21.45 -2.94
N THR A 100 -0.47 -22.31 -2.26
CA THR A 100 -0.07 -22.11 -0.86
C THR A 100 0.78 -20.85 -0.70
N ASP A 101 1.76 -20.64 -1.57
CA ASP A 101 2.62 -19.46 -1.55
C ASP A 101 1.83 -18.19 -1.85
N PHE A 102 0.87 -18.27 -2.77
CA PHE A 102 0.00 -17.15 -3.10
C PHE A 102 -0.86 -16.72 -1.90
N ILE A 103 -1.49 -17.66 -1.23
CA ILE A 103 -2.36 -17.39 -0.07
C ILE A 103 -1.52 -16.80 1.08
N THR A 104 -0.33 -17.34 1.32
CA THR A 104 0.59 -16.84 2.34
C THR A 104 1.04 -15.41 2.03
N ALA A 105 1.44 -15.15 0.79
CA ALA A 105 1.88 -13.82 0.35
C ALA A 105 0.75 -12.78 0.45
N ARG A 106 -0.47 -13.18 0.08
CA ARG A 106 -1.65 -12.32 0.24
C ARG A 106 -1.87 -11.94 1.70
N ALA A 107 -1.83 -12.92 2.60
CA ALA A 107 -2.01 -12.69 4.04
C ALA A 107 -0.92 -11.79 4.59
N ASP A 108 0.32 -11.99 4.19
CA ASP A 108 1.46 -11.15 4.62
C ASP A 108 1.32 -9.72 4.13
N PHE A 109 0.89 -9.53 2.88
CA PHE A 109 0.64 -8.20 2.32
C PHE A 109 -0.46 -7.47 3.10
N LEU A 110 -1.59 -8.14 3.33
CA LEU A 110 -2.72 -7.55 4.07
C LEU A 110 -2.31 -7.18 5.50
N CYS A 111 -1.56 -8.04 6.16
CA CYS A 111 -1.08 -7.79 7.51
C CYS A 111 -0.15 -6.58 7.57
N ALA A 112 0.83 -6.53 6.66
CA ALA A 112 1.80 -5.43 6.58
C ALA A 112 1.12 -4.10 6.29
N MET A 113 0.17 -4.08 5.35
CA MET A 113 -0.53 -2.86 4.95
C MET A 113 -1.51 -2.37 6.00
N ARG A 114 -2.17 -3.27 6.71
CA ARG A 114 -3.03 -2.90 7.85
C ARG A 114 -2.22 -2.26 8.96
N ARG A 115 -1.03 -2.79 9.27
CA ARG A 115 -0.10 -2.19 10.23
C ARG A 115 0.40 -0.83 9.76
N PHE A 116 0.72 -0.72 8.47
CA PHE A 116 1.13 0.54 7.86
C PHE A 116 0.04 1.61 8.02
N LEU A 117 -1.20 1.28 7.69
CA LEU A 117 -2.34 2.21 7.83
C LEU A 117 -2.60 2.60 9.27
N ALA A 118 -2.55 1.65 10.20
CA ALA A 118 -2.76 1.92 11.62
C ALA A 118 -1.69 2.88 12.15
N PHE A 119 -0.43 2.66 11.76
CA PHE A 119 0.69 3.52 12.16
C PHE A 119 0.56 4.93 11.59
N GLU A 120 0.23 5.06 10.31
CA GLU A 120 0.04 6.36 9.66
C GLU A 120 -1.14 7.12 10.24
N SER A 121 -2.24 6.43 10.56
CA SER A 121 -3.41 7.02 11.20
C SER A 121 -3.07 7.59 12.58
N ILE A 122 -2.31 6.85 13.39
CA ILE A 122 -1.84 7.31 14.70
C ILE A 122 -0.90 8.51 14.55
N SER A 123 0.04 8.44 13.63
CA SER A 123 0.99 9.50 13.34
C SER A 123 0.29 10.78 12.92
N PHE A 124 -0.71 10.67 12.04
CA PHE A 124 -1.52 11.79 11.60
C PHE A 124 -2.32 12.41 12.75
N SER A 125 -2.95 11.58 13.59
CA SER A 125 -3.70 12.04 14.76
C SER A 125 -2.83 12.76 15.77
N SER A 126 -1.57 12.35 15.96
CA SER A 126 -0.66 12.97 16.92
C SER A 126 -0.13 14.33 16.45
N VAL A 127 -0.14 14.60 15.14
CA VAL A 127 0.32 15.85 14.55
C VAL A 127 -0.82 16.87 14.47
N PHE A 128 -2.03 16.40 14.25
CA PHE A 128 -3.24 17.23 14.10
C PHE A 128 -4.29 16.89 15.15
#